data_11ea5ac206b1857068a25b4deb77ff7d
#
_entry.id   11ea5ac206b1857068a25b4deb77ff7d
#
_cell.length_a   1.000
_cell.length_b   1.000
_cell.length_c   1.000
_cell.angle_alpha   90.00
_cell.angle_beta   90.00
_cell.angle_gamma   90.00
#
_symmetry.space_group_name_H-M   'P 1'
#
loop_
_entity.id
_entity.type
_entity.pdbx_description
1 polymer ?
#
loop_
_entity_poly.entity_id
_entity_poly.type
_entity_poly.pdbx_seq_one_letter_code
_entity_poly.pdbx_strand_id
1 'polypeptide(L)'
;DDVHKKFILSDTNFKDLKEVSYKDLDLSRSSKAEPYPLQYNWFTIDSFVPFKNINSLIYEAIKLNSRNFLNGQNSLRGTSSVFSILDWVKNLENWSNLKDKSSAYRFAYQIIARRGSKGGGFRCIYSDFLKIAEKKSSKIKNLGLFNLMLSLATEWERLAYLLKELSLEYNHKLNKKVIDLIRHIYSEELKYHLLVTDQL
;
A
#
# COMPACT_ATOMS: atom_id res chain seq x y z
N ASP A 1 13.91 19.83 -19.99
CA ASP A 1 15.05 20.50 -20.65
C ASP A 1 14.98 20.21 -22.15
N ASP A 2 14.42 21.18 -22.90
CA ASP A 2 14.20 21.03 -24.34
C ASP A 2 15.49 21.09 -25.16
N VAL A 3 16.52 21.75 -24.66
CA VAL A 3 17.83 21.88 -25.35
C VAL A 3 18.53 20.51 -25.39
N HIS A 4 18.52 19.79 -24.29
CA HIS A 4 19.17 18.48 -24.19
C HIS A 4 18.23 17.30 -24.45
N LYS A 5 16.96 17.56 -24.77
CA LYS A 5 15.93 16.51 -24.98
C LYS A 5 15.82 15.52 -23.82
N LYS A 6 15.83 16.05 -22.59
CA LYS A 6 15.77 15.28 -21.33
C LYS A 6 14.63 15.74 -20.45
N PHE A 7 14.02 14.79 -19.74
CA PHE A 7 13.13 15.04 -18.62
C PHE A 7 13.90 14.89 -17.29
N ILE A 8 13.52 15.69 -16.30
CA ILE A 8 13.98 15.55 -14.94
C ILE A 8 12.83 14.86 -14.18
N LEU A 9 13.13 13.67 -13.64
CA LEU A 9 12.15 12.85 -12.94
C LEU A 9 12.43 12.85 -11.44
N SER A 10 11.36 12.96 -10.66
CA SER A 10 11.35 12.62 -9.23
C SER A 10 10.65 11.28 -9.07
N ASP A 11 11.36 10.29 -8.56
CA ASP A 11 10.85 8.94 -8.36
C ASP A 11 11.19 8.47 -6.94
N THR A 12 10.26 7.83 -6.28
CA THR A 12 10.40 7.35 -4.89
C THR A 12 11.51 6.30 -4.69
N ASN A 13 11.97 5.66 -5.76
CA ASN A 13 13.06 4.68 -5.71
C ASN A 13 14.46 5.34 -5.72
N PHE A 14 14.52 6.62 -6.01
CA PHE A 14 15.79 7.36 -6.07
C PHE A 14 15.79 8.50 -5.05
N LYS A 15 16.95 8.70 -4.44
CA LYS A 15 17.16 9.80 -3.49
C LYS A 15 17.21 11.16 -4.20
N ASP A 16 17.79 11.17 -5.40
CA ASP A 16 18.03 12.37 -6.19
C ASP A 16 17.21 12.35 -7.47
N LEU A 17 16.98 13.54 -8.03
CA LEU A 17 16.33 13.68 -9.34
C LEU A 17 17.15 12.95 -10.42
N LYS A 18 16.45 12.31 -11.35
CA LYS A 18 17.05 11.56 -12.45
C LYS A 18 16.76 12.20 -13.79
N GLU A 19 17.78 12.25 -14.64
CA GLU A 19 17.61 12.64 -16.03
C GLU A 19 17.26 11.40 -16.86
N VAL A 20 16.26 11.54 -17.72
CA VAL A 20 15.80 10.51 -18.66
C VAL A 20 15.64 11.12 -20.04
N SER A 21 16.10 10.45 -21.07
CA SER A 21 15.93 10.92 -22.45
C SER A 21 14.45 10.92 -22.85
N TYR A 22 14.06 11.79 -23.78
CA TYR A 22 12.70 11.81 -24.35
C TYR A 22 12.33 10.44 -24.92
N LYS A 23 13.28 9.77 -25.59
CA LYS A 23 13.09 8.44 -26.17
C LYS A 23 12.81 7.37 -25.11
N ASP A 24 13.59 7.35 -24.03
CA ASP A 24 13.42 6.33 -22.97
C ASP A 24 12.12 6.55 -22.20
N LEU A 25 11.75 7.80 -21.95
CA LEU A 25 10.47 8.11 -21.31
C LEU A 25 9.29 7.72 -22.22
N ASP A 26 9.39 7.98 -23.53
CA ASP A 26 8.36 7.61 -24.50
C ASP A 26 8.19 6.08 -24.55
N LEU A 27 9.29 5.33 -24.65
CA LEU A 27 9.29 3.87 -24.61
C LEU A 27 8.66 3.33 -23.30
N SER A 28 9.01 3.94 -22.18
CA SER A 28 8.42 3.57 -20.89
C SER A 28 6.92 3.82 -20.84
N ARG A 29 6.47 5.00 -21.28
CA ARG A 29 5.06 5.41 -21.24
C ARG A 29 4.17 4.67 -22.25
N SER A 30 4.73 4.23 -23.37
CA SER A 30 4.05 3.42 -24.37
C SER A 30 3.99 1.95 -24.01
N SER A 31 4.63 1.54 -22.93
CA SER A 31 4.71 0.12 -22.50
C SER A 31 3.32 -0.51 -22.36
N LYS A 32 3.16 -1.67 -23.00
CA LYS A 32 1.99 -2.55 -22.90
C LYS A 32 2.26 -3.72 -21.95
N ALA A 33 3.35 -3.68 -21.17
CA ALA A 33 3.73 -4.76 -20.28
C ALA A 33 2.69 -4.97 -19.18
N GLU A 34 2.24 -6.20 -19.04
CA GLU A 34 1.37 -6.63 -17.96
C GLU A 34 2.14 -6.63 -16.61
N PRO A 35 1.49 -6.45 -15.48
CA PRO A 35 0.04 -6.27 -15.31
C PRO A 35 -0.45 -4.81 -15.38
N TYR A 36 0.40 -3.85 -15.70
CA TYR A 36 0.07 -2.42 -15.66
C TYR A 36 0.54 -1.69 -16.93
N PRO A 37 -0.15 -1.84 -18.06
CA PRO A 37 0.15 -1.08 -19.26
C PRO A 37 -0.05 0.41 -19.00
N LEU A 38 0.95 1.23 -19.30
CA LEU A 38 0.95 2.65 -18.95
C LEU A 38 0.10 3.50 -19.89
N GLN A 39 0.03 3.16 -21.19
CA GLN A 39 -0.86 3.76 -22.17
C GLN A 39 -0.80 5.31 -22.24
N TYR A 40 0.38 5.90 -22.00
CA TYR A 40 0.58 7.35 -21.95
C TYR A 40 -0.29 8.11 -20.93
N ASN A 41 -0.85 7.45 -19.95
CA ASN A 41 -1.63 8.11 -18.90
C ASN A 41 -0.79 9.14 -18.14
N TRP A 42 -1.29 10.37 -18.06
CA TRP A 42 -0.68 11.46 -17.32
C TRP A 42 -1.74 12.47 -16.88
N PHE A 43 -1.40 13.30 -15.92
CA PHE A 43 -2.22 14.43 -15.48
C PHE A 43 -1.31 15.60 -15.12
N THR A 44 -1.85 16.80 -15.19
CA THR A 44 -1.21 18.04 -14.74
C THR A 44 -1.92 18.57 -13.50
N ILE A 45 -1.18 19.35 -12.70
CA ILE A 45 -1.77 20.12 -11.62
C ILE A 45 -1.88 21.56 -12.14
N ASP A 46 -3.11 21.96 -12.50
CA ASP A 46 -3.34 23.25 -13.14
C ASP A 46 -3.54 24.39 -12.13
N SER A 47 -3.99 24.04 -10.89
CA SER A 47 -4.18 25.01 -9.84
C SER A 47 -4.10 24.37 -8.45
N PHE A 48 -3.75 25.19 -7.46
CA PHE A 48 -3.81 24.83 -6.05
C PHE A 48 -4.91 25.62 -5.36
N VAL A 49 -5.79 24.93 -4.67
CA VAL A 49 -6.76 25.56 -3.78
C VAL A 49 -6.13 25.65 -2.37
N PRO A 50 -5.93 26.84 -1.82
CA PRO A 50 -5.34 26.96 -0.49
C PRO A 50 -6.29 26.38 0.56
N PHE A 51 -5.77 25.53 1.43
CA PHE A 51 -6.53 24.93 2.53
C PHE A 51 -6.80 25.98 3.62
N LYS A 52 -8.07 26.21 3.94
CA LYS A 52 -8.46 27.13 5.02
C LYS A 52 -8.28 26.54 6.42
N ASN A 53 -8.45 25.22 6.55
CA ASN A 53 -8.33 24.52 7.83
C ASN A 53 -7.75 23.11 7.63
N ILE A 54 -6.44 22.99 7.78
CA ILE A 54 -5.74 21.71 7.62
C ILE A 54 -6.13 20.67 8.69
N ASN A 55 -6.51 21.14 9.90
CA ASN A 55 -6.82 20.20 10.99
C ASN A 55 -8.13 19.45 10.71
N SER A 56 -9.18 20.12 10.20
CA SER A 56 -10.43 19.44 9.82
C SER A 56 -10.20 18.47 8.68
N LEU A 57 -9.36 18.82 7.70
CA LEU A 57 -9.03 17.94 6.58
C LEU A 57 -8.29 16.69 7.03
N ILE A 58 -7.39 16.81 8.02
CA ILE A 58 -6.71 15.64 8.61
C ILE A 58 -7.74 14.67 9.22
N TYR A 59 -8.70 15.17 10.01
CA TYR A 59 -9.75 14.35 10.60
C TYR A 59 -10.59 13.64 9.53
N GLU A 60 -11.05 14.41 8.55
CA GLU A 60 -11.85 13.88 7.47
C GLU A 60 -11.11 12.84 6.63
N ALA A 61 -9.83 13.08 6.33
CA ALA A 61 -9.00 12.15 5.59
C ALA A 61 -8.83 10.81 6.34
N ILE A 62 -8.58 10.85 7.65
CA ILE A 62 -8.45 9.65 8.48
C ILE A 62 -9.77 8.88 8.52
N LYS A 63 -10.89 9.58 8.75
CA LYS A 63 -12.23 8.97 8.76
C LYS A 63 -12.62 8.38 7.41
N LEU A 64 -12.41 9.14 6.34
CA LEU A 64 -12.75 8.71 4.99
C LEU A 64 -11.96 7.46 4.60
N ASN A 65 -10.65 7.44 4.91
CA ASN A 65 -9.82 6.27 4.68
C ASN A 65 -10.38 5.03 5.40
N SER A 66 -10.73 5.16 6.67
CA SER A 66 -11.27 4.05 7.45
C SER A 66 -12.64 3.59 6.95
N ARG A 67 -13.56 4.52 6.66
CA ARG A 67 -14.88 4.19 6.09
C ARG A 67 -14.75 3.47 4.75
N ASN A 68 -13.89 3.98 3.87
CA ASN A 68 -13.66 3.37 2.57
C ASN A 68 -13.11 1.95 2.69
N PHE A 69 -12.22 1.72 3.65
CA PHE A 69 -11.64 0.40 3.86
C PHE A 69 -12.64 -0.58 4.52
N LEU A 70 -13.50 -0.12 5.41
CA LEU A 70 -14.56 -0.95 6.01
C LEU A 70 -15.67 -1.28 5.00
N ASN A 71 -16.15 -0.27 4.25
CA ASN A 71 -17.26 -0.45 3.32
C ASN A 71 -16.85 -1.11 2.00
N GLY A 72 -15.57 -1.08 1.68
CA GLY A 72 -15.03 -1.52 0.40
C GLY A 72 -15.20 -0.47 -0.69
N GLN A 73 -14.23 -0.44 -1.59
CA GLN A 73 -14.27 0.37 -2.81
C GLN A 73 -14.19 -0.56 -4.01
N ASN A 74 -15.16 -0.46 -4.89
CA ASN A 74 -15.12 -1.14 -6.18
C ASN A 74 -14.17 -0.40 -7.12
N SER A 75 -13.27 -1.12 -7.73
CA SER A 75 -12.39 -0.64 -8.78
C SER A 75 -12.45 -1.56 -9.97
N LEU A 76 -11.92 -1.14 -11.11
CA LEU A 76 -11.76 -1.99 -12.30
C LEU A 76 -10.95 -3.27 -12.02
N ARG A 77 -10.25 -3.34 -10.89
CA ARG A 77 -9.36 -4.44 -10.49
C ARG A 77 -9.91 -5.26 -9.32
N GLY A 78 -11.15 -5.05 -8.94
CA GLY A 78 -11.80 -5.73 -7.82
C GLY A 78 -12.15 -4.82 -6.64
N THR A 79 -12.67 -5.39 -5.58
CA THR A 79 -13.05 -4.70 -4.36
C THR A 79 -11.85 -4.63 -3.41
N SER A 80 -11.51 -3.42 -2.94
CA SER A 80 -10.52 -3.23 -1.88
C SER A 80 -11.25 -2.94 -0.57
N SER A 81 -11.15 -3.85 0.40
CA SER A 81 -11.73 -3.68 1.73
C SER A 81 -10.97 -4.50 2.76
N VAL A 82 -11.26 -4.30 4.04
CA VAL A 82 -10.74 -5.15 5.10
C VAL A 82 -11.12 -6.62 4.86
N PHE A 83 -12.31 -6.90 4.33
CA PHE A 83 -12.78 -8.26 4.03
C PHE A 83 -12.01 -8.92 2.89
N SER A 84 -11.43 -8.16 1.97
CA SER A 84 -10.56 -8.70 0.91
C SER A 84 -9.32 -9.41 1.47
N ILE A 85 -8.92 -9.09 2.70
CA ILE A 85 -7.83 -9.80 3.40
C ILE A 85 -8.25 -11.25 3.70
N LEU A 86 -9.50 -11.48 4.10
CA LEU A 86 -10.01 -12.84 4.31
C LEU A 86 -10.21 -13.61 3.00
N ASP A 87 -10.64 -12.93 1.94
CA ASP A 87 -10.76 -13.55 0.62
C ASP A 87 -9.38 -13.96 0.09
N TRP A 88 -8.35 -13.17 0.40
CA TRP A 88 -6.98 -13.58 0.10
C TRP A 88 -6.58 -14.85 0.84
N VAL A 89 -6.96 -15.02 2.12
CA VAL A 89 -6.70 -16.28 2.85
C VAL A 89 -7.30 -17.48 2.11
N LYS A 90 -8.57 -17.41 1.70
CA LYS A 90 -9.24 -18.47 0.95
C LYS A 90 -8.50 -18.82 -0.35
N ASN A 91 -8.06 -17.80 -1.08
CA ASN A 91 -7.32 -17.97 -2.31
C ASN A 91 -5.92 -18.56 -2.06
N LEU A 92 -5.24 -18.13 -0.99
CA LEU A 92 -3.88 -18.58 -0.66
C LEU A 92 -3.81 -20.07 -0.35
N GLU A 93 -4.87 -20.66 0.21
CA GLU A 93 -4.98 -22.09 0.46
C GLU A 93 -4.82 -22.90 -0.85
N ASN A 94 -5.25 -22.34 -1.99
CA ASN A 94 -5.13 -22.95 -3.30
C ASN A 94 -3.80 -22.66 -4.02
N TRP A 95 -2.99 -21.71 -3.52
CA TRP A 95 -1.75 -21.32 -4.19
C TRP A 95 -0.71 -22.46 -4.22
N SER A 96 -0.77 -23.40 -3.28
CA SER A 96 0.07 -24.60 -3.29
C SER A 96 -0.10 -25.45 -4.56
N ASN A 97 -1.28 -25.37 -5.20
CA ASN A 97 -1.65 -26.12 -6.40
C ASN A 97 -1.29 -25.37 -7.70
N LEU A 98 -0.86 -24.12 -7.62
CA LEU A 98 -0.45 -23.36 -8.81
C LEU A 98 0.81 -23.96 -9.43
N LYS A 99 0.85 -24.00 -10.76
CA LYS A 99 2.02 -24.45 -11.53
C LYS A 99 3.26 -23.59 -11.20
N ASP A 100 3.06 -22.26 -11.05
CA ASP A 100 4.10 -21.29 -10.71
C ASP A 100 3.78 -20.58 -9.39
N LYS A 101 3.66 -21.37 -8.33
CA LYS A 101 3.41 -20.85 -6.98
C LYS A 101 4.54 -19.94 -6.46
N SER A 102 5.79 -20.21 -6.86
CA SER A 102 6.95 -19.40 -6.49
C SER A 102 6.77 -17.95 -6.92
N SER A 103 6.39 -17.72 -8.18
CA SER A 103 6.12 -16.38 -8.71
C SER A 103 4.94 -15.71 -8.01
N ALA A 104 3.88 -16.44 -7.66
CA ALA A 104 2.74 -15.89 -6.94
C ALA A 104 3.14 -15.36 -5.55
N TYR A 105 3.85 -16.16 -4.75
CA TYR A 105 4.37 -15.74 -3.44
C TYR A 105 5.36 -14.59 -3.57
N ARG A 106 6.27 -14.65 -4.56
CA ARG A 106 7.25 -13.59 -4.82
C ARG A 106 6.58 -12.28 -5.21
N PHE A 107 5.56 -12.32 -6.03
CA PHE A 107 4.79 -11.15 -6.43
C PHE A 107 4.10 -10.49 -5.22
N ALA A 108 3.44 -11.29 -4.37
CA ALA A 108 2.81 -10.80 -3.15
C ALA A 108 3.84 -10.13 -2.20
N TYR A 109 5.00 -10.76 -1.98
CA TYR A 109 6.10 -10.14 -1.26
C TYR A 109 6.49 -8.78 -1.84
N GLN A 110 6.67 -8.71 -3.16
CA GLN A 110 7.11 -7.48 -3.82
C GLN A 110 6.09 -6.34 -3.68
N ILE A 111 4.81 -6.65 -3.80
CA ILE A 111 3.73 -5.65 -3.63
C ILE A 111 3.74 -5.08 -2.22
N ILE A 112 3.92 -5.91 -1.20
CA ILE A 112 3.87 -5.46 0.20
C ILE A 112 5.14 -4.72 0.60
N ALA A 113 6.33 -5.23 0.20
CA ALA A 113 7.60 -4.75 0.74
C ALA A 113 8.42 -3.86 -0.19
N ARG A 114 8.19 -3.90 -1.52
CA ARG A 114 9.12 -3.30 -2.48
C ARG A 114 8.52 -2.29 -3.46
N ARG A 115 7.33 -2.52 -3.96
CA ARG A 115 6.76 -1.70 -5.04
C ARG A 115 6.13 -0.41 -4.53
N GLY A 116 6.98 0.57 -4.18
CA GLY A 116 6.55 1.92 -3.75
C GLY A 116 5.88 1.99 -2.38
N SER A 117 5.74 0.85 -1.68
CA SER A 117 5.02 0.78 -0.40
C SER A 117 5.84 1.25 0.81
N LYS A 118 7.14 1.50 0.65
CA LYS A 118 8.10 1.79 1.74
C LYS A 118 8.07 0.71 2.85
N GLY A 119 7.66 -0.52 2.49
CA GLY A 119 7.37 -1.60 3.43
C GLY A 119 5.96 -1.55 4.02
N GLY A 120 5.55 -2.66 4.66
CA GLY A 120 4.27 -2.74 5.37
C GLY A 120 3.01 -2.46 4.54
N GLY A 121 3.05 -2.66 3.20
CA GLY A 121 1.88 -2.43 2.35
C GLY A 121 1.29 -1.02 2.49
N PHE A 122 2.12 0.01 2.40
CA PHE A 122 1.78 1.44 2.60
C PHE A 122 1.50 1.86 4.05
N ARG A 123 1.41 0.94 5.03
CA ARG A 123 1.11 1.28 6.44
C ARG A 123 2.24 2.10 7.07
N CYS A 124 3.49 1.90 6.65
CA CYS A 124 4.62 2.75 7.09
C CYS A 124 4.41 4.22 6.69
N ILE A 125 4.03 4.49 5.44
CA ILE A 125 3.76 5.85 4.96
C ILE A 125 2.58 6.45 5.71
N TYR A 126 1.52 5.65 5.93
CA TYR A 126 0.34 6.11 6.66
C TYR A 126 0.64 6.36 8.14
N SER A 127 1.49 5.55 8.77
CA SER A 127 1.93 5.80 10.15
C SER A 127 2.74 7.11 10.26
N ASP A 128 3.62 7.42 9.29
CA ASP A 128 4.33 8.69 9.24
C ASP A 128 3.37 9.89 9.15
N PHE A 129 2.31 9.77 8.35
CA PHE A 129 1.23 10.77 8.30
C PHE A 129 0.52 10.91 9.66
N LEU A 130 0.16 9.81 10.31
CA LEU A 130 -0.50 9.82 11.63
C LEU A 130 0.40 10.44 12.71
N LYS A 131 1.71 10.20 12.66
CA LYS A 131 2.69 10.85 13.55
C LYS A 131 2.69 12.37 13.43
N ILE A 132 2.48 12.88 12.21
CA ILE A 132 2.32 14.31 11.97
C ILE A 132 0.94 14.79 12.48
N ALA A 133 -0.11 14.02 12.24
CA ALA A 133 -1.47 14.32 12.67
C ALA A 133 -1.60 14.41 14.19
N GLU A 134 -0.92 13.55 14.95
CA GLU A 134 -0.87 13.61 16.42
C GLU A 134 -0.31 14.92 16.96
N LYS A 135 0.63 15.55 16.23
CA LYS A 135 1.15 16.88 16.62
C LYS A 135 0.12 17.99 16.43
N LYS A 136 -0.91 17.75 15.63
CA LYS A 136 -1.97 18.73 15.33
C LYS A 136 -3.26 18.48 16.12
N SER A 137 -3.40 17.31 16.75
CA SER A 137 -4.61 16.93 17.47
C SER A 137 -4.32 16.03 18.66
N SER A 138 -4.64 16.52 19.86
CA SER A 138 -4.59 15.71 21.09
C SER A 138 -5.53 14.51 21.03
N LYS A 139 -6.68 14.63 20.37
CA LYS A 139 -7.64 13.52 20.20
C LYS A 139 -7.02 12.37 19.40
N ILE A 140 -6.37 12.66 18.27
CA ILE A 140 -5.68 11.63 17.46
C ILE A 140 -4.55 10.99 18.29
N LYS A 141 -3.78 11.81 19.03
CA LYS A 141 -2.70 11.34 19.90
C LYS A 141 -3.22 10.41 21.01
N ASN A 142 -4.32 10.79 21.67
CA ASN A 142 -4.90 10.02 22.78
C ASN A 142 -5.43 8.66 22.31
N LEU A 143 -5.89 8.55 21.07
CA LEU A 143 -6.28 7.27 20.46
C LEU A 143 -5.09 6.39 20.07
N GLY A 144 -3.87 6.92 20.08
CA GLY A 144 -2.65 6.17 19.76
C GLY A 144 -2.58 5.66 18.32
N LEU A 145 -3.23 6.35 17.38
CA LEU A 145 -3.40 5.86 16.01
C LEU A 145 -2.08 5.61 15.28
N PHE A 146 -1.07 6.44 15.56
CA PHE A 146 0.27 6.23 15.02
C PHE A 146 0.85 4.88 15.43
N ASN A 147 0.84 4.57 16.73
CA ASN A 147 1.43 3.33 17.25
C ASN A 147 0.68 2.09 16.76
N LEU A 148 -0.65 2.15 16.69
CA LEU A 148 -1.47 1.06 16.15
C LEU A 148 -1.13 0.80 14.68
N MET A 149 -1.04 1.84 13.87
CA MET A 149 -0.69 1.69 12.45
C MET A 149 0.75 1.24 12.23
N LEU A 150 1.69 1.69 13.07
CA LEU A 150 3.08 1.25 13.03
C LEU A 150 3.20 -0.25 13.38
N SER A 151 2.43 -0.71 14.36
CA SER A 151 2.34 -2.14 14.68
C SER A 151 1.82 -2.95 13.50
N LEU A 152 0.72 -2.49 12.87
CA LEU A 152 0.20 -3.11 11.65
C LEU A 152 1.24 -3.15 10.52
N ALA A 153 1.96 -2.05 10.30
CA ALA A 153 3.03 -2.00 9.30
C ALA A 153 4.09 -3.08 9.53
N THR A 154 4.46 -3.31 10.80
CA THR A 154 5.43 -4.34 11.19
C THR A 154 4.91 -5.76 10.89
N GLU A 155 3.63 -6.02 11.17
CA GLU A 155 3.04 -7.33 10.86
C GLU A 155 2.93 -7.57 9.35
N TRP A 156 2.57 -6.55 8.56
CA TRP A 156 2.58 -6.64 7.11
C TRP A 156 3.98 -6.86 6.54
N GLU A 157 5.00 -6.23 7.11
CA GLU A 157 6.38 -6.45 6.70
C GLU A 157 6.84 -7.88 7.03
N ARG A 158 6.51 -8.37 8.23
CA ARG A 158 6.76 -9.76 8.62
C ARG A 158 6.10 -10.74 7.66
N LEU A 159 4.83 -10.49 7.29
CA LEU A 159 4.11 -11.29 6.30
C LEU A 159 4.84 -11.31 4.96
N ALA A 160 5.31 -10.17 4.49
CA ALA A 160 6.06 -10.08 3.24
C ALA A 160 7.31 -10.97 3.24
N TYR A 161 8.07 -10.99 4.33
CA TYR A 161 9.25 -11.85 4.42
C TYR A 161 8.90 -13.34 4.45
N LEU A 162 7.83 -13.75 5.14
CA LEU A 162 7.37 -15.15 5.10
C LEU A 162 6.91 -15.56 3.69
N LEU A 163 6.25 -14.66 2.96
CA LEU A 163 5.90 -14.90 1.55
C LEU A 163 7.15 -15.01 0.66
N LYS A 164 8.19 -14.22 0.94
CA LYS A 164 9.48 -14.35 0.26
C LYS A 164 10.10 -15.72 0.50
N GLU A 165 10.10 -16.20 1.73
CA GLU A 165 10.61 -17.55 2.06
C GLU A 165 9.82 -18.62 1.32
N LEU A 166 8.48 -18.56 1.30
CA LEU A 166 7.64 -19.48 0.52
C LEU A 166 7.90 -19.44 -0.99
N SER A 167 8.35 -18.30 -1.50
CA SER A 167 8.72 -18.16 -2.91
C SER A 167 10.04 -18.85 -3.25
N LEU A 168 10.92 -19.04 -2.29
CA LEU A 168 12.18 -19.73 -2.46
C LEU A 168 12.02 -21.23 -2.27
N GLU A 169 11.32 -21.62 -1.21
CA GLU A 169 11.06 -23.02 -0.89
C GLU A 169 9.67 -23.16 -0.25
N TYR A 170 8.77 -23.86 -0.96
CA TYR A 170 7.42 -24.08 -0.43
C TYR A 170 7.43 -25.08 0.72
N ASN A 171 6.84 -24.67 1.85
CA ASN A 171 6.72 -25.48 3.06
C ASN A 171 5.30 -25.34 3.65
N HIS A 172 4.60 -26.45 3.84
CA HIS A 172 3.23 -26.45 4.37
C HIS A 172 3.12 -25.81 5.77
N LYS A 173 4.10 -26.04 6.67
CA LYS A 173 4.13 -25.44 7.99
C LYS A 173 4.28 -23.92 7.91
N LEU A 174 5.12 -23.44 7.00
CA LEU A 174 5.32 -22.02 6.75
C LEU A 174 4.08 -21.38 6.13
N ASN A 175 3.45 -22.06 5.16
CA ASN A 175 2.20 -21.60 4.55
C ASN A 175 1.09 -21.44 5.59
N LYS A 176 0.95 -22.38 6.53
CA LYS A 176 0.01 -22.26 7.65
C LYS A 176 0.30 -21.03 8.50
N LYS A 177 1.57 -20.78 8.84
CA LYS A 177 1.97 -19.56 9.58
C LYS A 177 1.59 -18.28 8.84
N VAL A 178 1.75 -18.24 7.50
CA VAL A 178 1.34 -17.11 6.66
C VAL A 178 -0.17 -16.90 6.75
N ILE A 179 -0.96 -17.96 6.62
CA ILE A 179 -2.42 -17.91 6.73
C ILE A 179 -2.85 -17.37 8.11
N ASP A 180 -2.28 -17.89 9.18
CA ASP A 180 -2.60 -17.47 10.54
C ASP A 180 -2.22 -16.00 10.77
N LEU A 181 -1.09 -15.55 10.23
CA LEU A 181 -0.66 -14.15 10.30
C LEU A 181 -1.60 -13.23 9.52
N ILE A 182 -2.06 -13.62 8.34
CA ILE A 182 -3.03 -12.83 7.56
C ILE A 182 -4.35 -12.68 8.33
N ARG A 183 -4.84 -13.74 8.99
CA ARG A 183 -6.04 -13.68 9.85
C ARG A 183 -5.83 -12.74 11.03
N HIS A 184 -4.66 -12.77 11.65
CA HIS A 184 -4.30 -11.82 12.70
C HIS A 184 -4.29 -10.38 12.19
N ILE A 185 -3.61 -10.11 11.07
CA ILE A 185 -3.58 -8.79 10.43
C ILE A 185 -5.01 -8.31 10.13
N TYR A 186 -5.87 -9.16 9.58
CA TYR A 186 -7.28 -8.82 9.36
C TYR A 186 -7.96 -8.33 10.64
N SER A 187 -7.79 -9.05 11.74
CA SER A 187 -8.38 -8.68 13.03
C SER A 187 -7.90 -7.31 13.52
N GLU A 188 -6.61 -7.05 13.41
CA GLU A 188 -6.02 -5.78 13.86
C GLU A 188 -6.38 -4.61 12.93
N GLU A 189 -6.44 -4.82 11.60
CA GLU A 189 -6.94 -3.83 10.64
C GLU A 189 -8.41 -3.48 10.93
N LEU A 190 -9.25 -4.48 11.16
CA LEU A 190 -10.65 -4.26 11.48
C LEU A 190 -10.80 -3.44 12.77
N LYS A 191 -10.08 -3.81 13.84
CA LYS A 191 -10.09 -3.08 15.11
C LYS A 191 -9.65 -1.63 14.94
N TYR A 192 -8.56 -1.38 14.20
CA TYR A 192 -8.07 -0.04 13.93
C TYR A 192 -9.13 0.82 13.22
N HIS A 193 -9.70 0.32 12.15
CA HIS A 193 -10.66 1.09 11.35
C HIS A 193 -11.99 1.31 12.07
N LEU A 194 -12.46 0.35 12.88
CA LEU A 194 -13.61 0.54 13.76
C LEU A 194 -13.32 1.59 14.84
N LEU A 195 -12.17 1.52 15.50
CA LEU A 195 -11.77 2.54 16.49
C LEU A 195 -11.81 3.96 15.89
N VAL A 196 -11.30 4.12 14.67
CA VAL A 196 -11.32 5.42 13.98
C VAL A 196 -12.73 5.88 13.68
N THR A 197 -13.60 5.00 13.17
CA THR A 197 -14.98 5.39 12.82
C THR A 197 -15.83 5.70 14.04
N ASP A 198 -15.59 5.03 15.15
CA ASP A 198 -16.39 5.17 16.38
C ASP A 198 -15.91 6.33 17.26
N GLN A 199 -14.60 6.59 17.32
CA GLN A 199 -14.01 7.50 18.29
C GLN A 199 -13.50 8.80 17.70
N LEU A 200 -13.20 8.87 16.43
CA LEU A 200 -12.68 10.08 15.79
C LEU A 200 -13.78 10.91 15.15
#